data_db296e76b0d1dc953d811007a61fa96b
#
_entry.id   db296e76b0d1dc953d811007a61fa96b
#
_cell.length_a   1.000
_cell.length_b   1.000
_cell.length_c   1.000
_cell.angle_alpha   90.00
_cell.angle_beta   90.00
_cell.angle_gamma   90.00
#
_symmetry.space_group_name_H-M   'P 1'
#
loop_
_entity.id
_entity.type
_entity.pdbx_description
1 polymer ?
#
loop_
_entity_poly.entity_id
_entity_poly.type
_entity_poly.pdbx_seq_one_letter_code
_entity_poly.pdbx_strand_id
1 'polypeptide(L)'
;SPAIDLVQGVNTVRVDVTAQNGIVQESYTVTITRGAPTTEDRLTSLSITDVTLSPSFAENTFAYASSVNFNVSSVRLTAIAKDSNASIRVNGELLNSAVTSEPILLVQGSNSIQVEVFGQDGSNSNSAYTIIITRGTPSNDASLSALALSQGTFSSTFTANTLSYTSTAPFVVKSTSISATPTNSNATLTINGETVSSGQASSLLGLEAGASTTVDILVTAENGTTTRNYSVAVIRTAATSNANLIGLTHTSGNLNETFSSAAYLYTSTVPFATTSSRITPALSDVKAQVKVNGTVVVSGQTSEIFELSVGLNEFKITTLSEDQAITKEYILRITRSAPSSISDLSALSLLGANLIETFSSATTSYTASVANTLVSTRVTPIVADASATITVNGIAVVSGQASGAIALNVGSN
;
A
#
# COMPACT_ATOMS: atom_id res chain seq x y z
N SER A 1 27.72 66.44 45.74
CA SER A 1 29.16 66.59 45.54
C SER A 1 29.53 66.00 44.19
N PRO A 2 30.58 66.45 43.51
CA PRO A 2 31.12 65.79 42.32
C PRO A 2 31.61 64.40 42.69
N ALA A 3 31.71 63.49 41.67
CA ALA A 3 32.25 62.15 41.83
C ALA A 3 33.71 62.27 42.35
N ILE A 4 34.12 61.41 43.26
CA ILE A 4 35.46 61.33 43.79
C ILE A 4 36.13 60.10 43.22
N ASP A 5 37.20 60.27 42.47
CA ASP A 5 37.95 59.15 41.92
C ASP A 5 38.69 58.39 43.04
N LEU A 6 38.55 57.09 43.05
CA LEU A 6 39.22 56.23 44.03
C LEU A 6 40.44 55.58 43.39
N VAL A 7 41.58 55.71 44.01
CA VAL A 7 42.80 54.95 43.69
C VAL A 7 42.77 53.58 44.37
N GLN A 8 43.52 52.61 43.87
CA GLN A 8 43.69 51.31 44.51
C GLN A 8 44.25 51.48 45.93
N GLY A 9 43.73 50.72 46.88
CA GLY A 9 44.09 50.80 48.26
C GLY A 9 43.18 51.72 49.09
N VAL A 10 43.66 52.29 50.13
CA VAL A 10 42.88 53.09 51.07
C VAL A 10 42.70 54.53 50.54
N ASN A 11 41.45 54.91 50.38
CA ASN A 11 41.06 56.28 50.02
C ASN A 11 40.38 56.94 51.25
N THR A 12 40.70 58.20 51.55
CA THR A 12 40.09 58.92 52.64
C THR A 12 39.31 60.11 52.10
N VAL A 13 38.05 60.13 52.36
CA VAL A 13 37.16 61.24 52.03
C VAL A 13 36.87 61.99 53.33
N ARG A 14 37.19 63.28 53.37
CA ARG A 14 36.91 64.15 54.51
C ARG A 14 35.71 65.03 54.20
N VAL A 15 34.83 65.10 55.16
CA VAL A 15 33.66 66.00 55.13
C VAL A 15 33.80 66.97 56.31
N ASP A 16 33.96 68.20 56.00
CA ASP A 16 34.03 69.25 57.01
C ASP A 16 32.71 69.99 57.11
N VAL A 17 32.17 70.05 58.30
CA VAL A 17 30.88 70.70 58.56
C VAL A 17 31.23 71.92 59.46
N THR A 18 30.90 73.12 59.00
CA THR A 18 31.06 74.34 59.76
C THR A 18 29.72 74.84 60.26
N ALA A 19 29.56 75.06 61.55
CA ALA A 19 28.35 75.57 62.13
C ALA A 19 28.00 76.96 61.60
N GLN A 20 26.76 77.36 61.63
CA GLN A 20 26.30 78.69 61.17
C GLN A 20 27.04 79.88 61.80
N ASN A 21 27.58 79.73 63.04
CA ASN A 21 28.33 80.76 63.71
C ASN A 21 29.75 80.93 63.19
N GLY A 22 30.21 80.09 62.28
CA GLY A 22 31.54 80.11 61.66
C GLY A 22 32.70 79.67 62.55
N ILE A 23 32.43 79.26 63.78
CA ILE A 23 33.48 79.01 64.80
C ILE A 23 33.66 77.51 65.07
N VAL A 24 32.56 76.75 65.12
CA VAL A 24 32.57 75.30 65.39
C VAL A 24 32.72 74.57 64.11
N GLN A 25 33.72 73.73 64.02
CA GLN A 25 33.99 72.84 62.89
C GLN A 25 34.10 71.41 63.39
N GLU A 26 33.39 70.46 62.66
CA GLU A 26 33.51 69.07 62.88
C GLU A 26 33.93 68.40 61.56
N SER A 27 34.90 67.52 61.67
CA SER A 27 35.38 66.72 60.48
C SER A 27 34.98 65.26 60.59
N TYR A 28 34.32 64.82 59.61
CA TYR A 28 33.98 63.36 59.43
C TYR A 28 34.87 62.76 58.36
N THR A 29 35.45 61.65 58.67
CA THR A 29 36.30 60.89 57.72
C THR A 29 35.67 59.60 57.33
N VAL A 30 35.56 59.41 56.06
CA VAL A 30 35.06 58.09 55.43
C VAL A 30 36.27 57.44 54.79
N THR A 31 36.63 56.27 55.27
CA THR A 31 37.72 55.47 54.71
C THR A 31 37.10 54.44 53.76
N ILE A 32 37.48 54.49 52.49
CA ILE A 32 37.01 53.60 51.46
C ILE A 32 38.19 52.79 50.91
N THR A 33 38.21 51.50 51.10
CA THR A 33 39.24 50.64 50.53
C THR A 33 38.79 50.12 49.18
N ARG A 34 39.49 50.51 48.11
CA ARG A 34 39.30 49.93 46.77
C ARG A 34 40.26 48.77 46.64
N GLY A 35 39.68 47.55 46.45
CA GLY A 35 40.45 46.31 46.25
C GLY A 35 41.34 46.36 45.01
N ALA A 36 42.35 45.55 45.00
CA ALA A 36 43.17 45.33 43.81
C ALA A 36 42.33 44.62 42.73
N PRO A 37 42.57 44.91 41.45
CA PRO A 37 41.95 44.11 40.36
C PRO A 37 42.39 42.66 40.51
N THR A 38 41.50 41.76 40.17
CA THR A 38 41.78 40.33 40.24
C THR A 38 42.61 39.82 39.03
N THR A 39 43.48 38.86 39.32
CA THR A 39 44.28 38.12 38.28
C THR A 39 43.63 36.82 37.80
N GLU A 40 42.39 36.60 38.21
CA GLU A 40 41.64 35.32 37.80
C GLU A 40 41.39 35.34 36.30
N ASP A 41 42.07 34.44 35.58
CA ASP A 41 42.06 34.30 34.13
C ASP A 41 41.50 32.93 33.64
N ARG A 42 40.60 32.31 34.43
CA ARG A 42 40.02 31.02 34.10
C ARG A 42 38.55 31.10 33.70
N LEU A 43 38.09 30.02 33.06
CA LEU A 43 36.70 29.81 32.73
C LEU A 43 36.00 28.93 33.79
N THR A 44 34.71 29.16 34.01
CA THR A 44 33.81 28.23 34.70
C THR A 44 33.08 27.32 33.74
N SER A 45 32.97 27.72 32.46
CA SER A 45 32.31 26.92 31.42
C SER A 45 32.90 27.23 30.05
N LEU A 46 33.01 26.17 29.23
CA LEU A 46 33.38 26.24 27.83
C LEU A 46 32.56 25.18 27.07
N SER A 47 31.83 25.60 26.08
CA SER A 47 31.02 24.73 25.24
C SER A 47 31.04 25.17 23.78
N ILE A 48 30.81 24.24 22.89
CA ILE A 48 30.63 24.46 21.44
C ILE A 48 29.30 23.86 21.05
N THR A 49 28.50 24.60 20.29
CA THR A 49 27.18 24.17 19.85
C THR A 49 27.28 22.88 19.03
N ASP A 50 26.51 21.86 19.40
CA ASP A 50 26.45 20.56 18.75
C ASP A 50 27.76 19.77 18.67
N VAL A 51 28.78 20.18 19.51
CA VAL A 51 30.08 19.52 19.57
C VAL A 51 30.40 19.14 21.00
N THR A 52 30.76 17.89 21.24
CA THR A 52 31.22 17.43 22.56
C THR A 52 32.73 17.56 22.67
N LEU A 53 33.20 18.25 23.70
CA LEU A 53 34.62 18.36 23.98
C LEU A 53 35.17 17.07 24.61
N SER A 54 36.37 16.70 24.22
CA SER A 54 37.10 15.58 24.80
C SER A 54 38.50 16.05 25.25
N PRO A 55 38.84 15.94 26.55
CA PRO A 55 37.97 15.57 27.65
C PRO A 55 36.83 16.57 27.87
N SER A 56 35.85 16.23 28.71
CA SER A 56 34.82 17.17 29.14
C SER A 56 35.47 18.39 29.82
N PHE A 57 34.82 19.56 29.68
CA PHE A 57 35.38 20.79 30.24
C PHE A 57 35.69 20.66 31.73
N ALA A 58 36.91 21.08 32.10
CA ALA A 58 37.34 21.26 33.46
C ALA A 58 38.25 22.52 33.56
N GLU A 59 38.13 23.31 34.63
CA GLU A 59 38.78 24.61 34.83
C GLU A 59 40.30 24.61 34.56
N ASN A 60 40.97 23.51 34.93
CA ASN A 60 42.42 23.37 34.83
C ASN A 60 42.85 22.52 33.61
N THR A 61 41.95 22.25 32.70
CA THR A 61 42.25 21.55 31.44
C THR A 61 42.24 22.56 30.29
N PHE A 62 43.38 22.70 29.62
CA PHE A 62 43.61 23.73 28.60
C PHE A 62 43.67 23.17 27.16
N ALA A 63 43.57 21.88 27.00
CA ALA A 63 43.59 21.25 25.69
C ALA A 63 42.36 20.31 25.50
N TYR A 64 41.64 20.54 24.45
CA TYR A 64 40.44 19.79 24.07
C TYR A 64 40.52 19.37 22.62
N ALA A 65 39.91 18.29 22.33
CA ALA A 65 39.73 17.79 20.94
C ALA A 65 38.27 17.42 20.69
N SER A 66 37.89 17.48 19.42
CA SER A 66 36.63 16.99 18.95
C SER A 66 36.70 16.69 17.46
N SER A 67 35.67 16.03 16.94
CA SER A 67 35.53 15.80 15.50
C SER A 67 34.09 16.10 15.05
N VAL A 68 33.97 16.61 13.84
CA VAL A 68 32.69 16.89 13.20
C VAL A 68 32.67 16.31 11.79
N ASN A 69 31.50 15.99 11.26
CA ASN A 69 31.34 15.54 9.90
C ASN A 69 31.66 16.65 8.89
N PHE A 70 31.92 16.28 7.65
CA PHE A 70 32.29 17.23 6.58
C PHE A 70 31.20 18.28 6.34
N ASN A 71 29.93 17.95 6.50
CA ASN A 71 28.82 18.90 6.30
C ASN A 71 28.76 20.04 7.34
N VAL A 72 29.49 19.93 8.46
CA VAL A 72 29.62 21.00 9.46
C VAL A 72 30.71 21.99 9.03
N SER A 73 30.32 23.09 8.42
CA SER A 73 31.24 24.11 7.90
C SER A 73 31.62 25.18 8.88
N SER A 74 30.94 25.30 10.02
CA SER A 74 31.22 26.24 11.08
C SER A 74 30.70 25.75 12.43
N VAL A 75 31.25 26.28 13.50
CA VAL A 75 30.80 26.08 14.89
C VAL A 75 30.66 27.41 15.60
N ARG A 76 29.94 27.42 16.74
CA ARG A 76 29.84 28.56 17.63
C ARG A 76 30.27 28.14 19.04
N LEU A 77 30.95 29.02 19.75
CA LEU A 77 31.52 28.77 21.05
C LEU A 77 30.87 29.68 22.09
N THR A 78 30.63 29.15 23.27
CA THR A 78 30.21 29.93 24.46
C THR A 78 31.19 29.66 25.58
N ALA A 79 31.74 30.72 26.15
CA ALA A 79 32.67 30.68 27.27
C ALA A 79 32.17 31.58 28.42
N ILE A 80 32.34 31.11 29.65
CA ILE A 80 31.96 31.87 30.86
C ILE A 80 33.22 32.04 31.71
N ALA A 81 33.64 33.30 31.89
CA ALA A 81 34.77 33.63 32.76
C ALA A 81 34.42 33.37 34.24
N LYS A 82 35.38 32.96 35.02
CA LYS A 82 35.24 32.74 36.46
C LYS A 82 35.12 34.07 37.21
N ASP A 83 35.88 35.08 36.81
CA ASP A 83 35.68 36.44 37.25
C ASP A 83 34.79 37.21 36.27
N SER A 84 33.74 37.84 36.77
CA SER A 84 32.80 38.62 35.94
C SER A 84 33.44 39.86 35.28
N ASN A 85 34.60 40.31 35.80
CA ASN A 85 35.36 41.45 35.27
C ASN A 85 36.50 41.03 34.31
N ALA A 86 36.71 39.72 34.14
CA ALA A 86 37.69 39.21 33.18
C ALA A 86 37.17 39.37 31.75
N SER A 87 38.05 39.55 30.78
CA SER A 87 37.72 39.59 29.37
C SER A 87 38.13 38.29 28.68
N ILE A 88 37.32 37.88 27.69
CA ILE A 88 37.56 36.68 26.91
C ILE A 88 37.85 37.06 25.45
N ARG A 89 38.84 36.39 24.84
CA ARG A 89 39.08 36.48 23.38
C ARG A 89 39.02 35.09 22.79
N VAL A 90 38.39 35.00 21.64
CA VAL A 90 38.33 33.76 20.82
C VAL A 90 39.04 34.05 19.51
N ASN A 91 40.14 33.33 19.23
CA ASN A 91 41.02 33.59 18.07
C ASN A 91 41.43 35.10 17.98
N GLY A 92 41.64 35.74 19.11
CA GLY A 92 41.99 37.15 19.20
C GLY A 92 40.83 38.14 19.24
N GLU A 93 39.63 37.75 18.87
CA GLU A 93 38.42 38.60 18.87
C GLU A 93 37.76 38.61 20.26
N LEU A 94 37.28 39.77 20.70
CA LEU A 94 36.62 39.91 22.00
C LEU A 94 35.29 39.18 22.03
N LEU A 95 35.08 38.35 23.04
CA LEU A 95 33.82 37.68 23.33
C LEU A 95 33.32 38.06 24.71
N ASN A 96 32.08 38.52 24.83
CA ASN A 96 31.48 38.76 26.12
C ASN A 96 31.20 37.44 26.84
N SER A 97 31.47 37.39 28.16
CA SER A 97 31.21 36.21 28.99
C SER A 97 29.73 35.77 28.86
N ALA A 98 29.49 34.48 28.74
CA ALA A 98 28.17 33.85 28.54
C ALA A 98 27.45 34.21 27.21
N VAL A 99 28.12 34.91 26.29
CA VAL A 99 27.59 35.19 24.95
C VAL A 99 28.16 34.16 23.98
N THR A 100 27.33 33.68 23.03
CA THR A 100 27.77 32.78 21.97
C THR A 100 28.51 33.55 20.88
N SER A 101 29.67 33.04 20.43
CA SER A 101 30.50 33.67 19.40
C SER A 101 29.81 33.78 18.04
N GLU A 102 30.32 34.63 17.17
CA GLU A 102 30.04 34.51 15.73
C GLU A 102 30.51 33.15 15.20
N PRO A 103 30.01 32.72 14.02
CA PRO A 103 30.39 31.45 13.44
C PRO A 103 31.89 31.37 13.16
N ILE A 104 32.56 30.37 13.73
CA ILE A 104 33.95 30.03 13.46
C ILE A 104 33.98 29.03 12.31
N LEU A 105 34.51 29.45 11.17
CA LEU A 105 34.58 28.61 9.97
C LEU A 105 35.58 27.47 10.16
N LEU A 106 35.22 26.29 9.69
CA LEU A 106 36.06 25.10 9.73
C LEU A 106 36.50 24.70 8.31
N VAL A 107 37.82 24.58 8.12
CA VAL A 107 38.36 23.91 6.92
C VAL A 107 38.42 22.41 7.13
N GLN A 108 38.48 21.64 6.03
CA GLN A 108 38.68 20.19 6.11
C GLN A 108 39.99 19.87 6.88
N GLY A 109 39.94 18.87 7.75
CA GLY A 109 41.06 18.50 8.60
C GLY A 109 41.07 19.26 9.92
N SER A 110 42.24 19.52 10.46
CA SER A 110 42.42 20.06 11.79
C SER A 110 42.25 21.59 11.84
N ASN A 111 41.38 22.06 12.74
CA ASN A 111 41.11 23.48 13.02
C ASN A 111 41.44 23.73 14.48
N SER A 112 42.22 24.78 14.76
CA SER A 112 42.56 25.18 16.11
C SER A 112 41.78 26.43 16.49
N ILE A 113 41.07 26.36 17.62
CA ILE A 113 40.37 27.49 18.23
C ILE A 113 41.05 27.78 19.55
N GLN A 114 41.46 29.04 19.74
CA GLN A 114 42.09 29.50 20.98
C GLN A 114 41.12 30.39 21.74
N VAL A 115 40.97 30.12 23.03
CA VAL A 115 40.20 30.96 23.96
C VAL A 115 41.13 31.44 25.04
N GLU A 116 41.38 32.76 25.06
CA GLU A 116 42.24 33.46 26.02
C GLU A 116 41.36 34.21 27.01
N VAL A 117 41.71 34.14 28.27
CA VAL A 117 41.04 34.89 29.34
C VAL A 117 42.05 35.83 29.98
N PHE A 118 41.65 37.07 30.12
CA PHE A 118 42.49 38.12 30.75
C PHE A 118 41.83 38.55 32.05
N GLY A 119 42.57 38.50 33.17
CA GLY A 119 42.13 39.00 34.45
C GLY A 119 41.73 40.46 34.37
N GLN A 120 41.11 40.99 35.45
CA GLN A 120 40.71 42.40 35.54
C GLN A 120 41.93 43.35 35.48
N ASP A 121 43.10 42.91 35.90
CA ASP A 121 44.35 43.65 35.81
C ASP A 121 45.03 43.62 34.44
N GLY A 122 44.42 42.89 33.49
CA GLY A 122 44.96 42.64 32.16
C GLY A 122 46.00 41.52 32.11
N SER A 123 46.21 40.79 33.20
CA SER A 123 47.15 39.68 33.26
C SER A 123 46.49 38.45 32.48
N ASN A 124 47.36 37.73 31.79
CA ASN A 124 47.03 36.42 31.21
C ASN A 124 48.18 35.47 31.55
N SER A 125 47.95 34.53 32.41
CA SER A 125 48.94 33.54 32.86
C SER A 125 49.38 32.53 31.81
N ASN A 126 49.20 32.81 30.52
CA ASN A 126 49.40 31.92 29.36
C ASN A 126 48.51 30.67 29.36
N SER A 127 47.35 30.75 29.98
CA SER A 127 46.38 29.67 30.09
C SER A 127 45.36 29.74 28.96
N ALA A 128 45.80 29.73 27.69
CA ALA A 128 44.89 29.63 26.55
C ALA A 128 44.27 28.24 26.49
N TYR A 129 42.93 28.17 26.47
CA TYR A 129 42.22 26.94 26.16
C TYR A 129 42.30 26.71 24.66
N THR A 130 42.96 25.63 24.27
CA THR A 130 43.09 25.23 22.85
C THR A 130 42.14 24.12 22.54
N ILE A 131 41.30 24.31 21.52
CA ILE A 131 40.35 23.30 21.07
C ILE A 131 40.71 22.91 19.64
N ILE A 132 41.03 21.64 19.42
CA ILE A 132 41.31 21.10 18.08
C ILE A 132 40.04 20.42 17.59
N ILE A 133 39.43 20.96 16.53
CA ILE A 133 38.27 20.36 15.88
C ILE A 133 38.74 19.78 14.55
N THR A 134 38.62 18.45 14.41
CA THR A 134 38.88 17.76 13.13
C THR A 134 37.59 17.67 12.33
N ARG A 135 37.51 18.42 11.23
CA ARG A 135 36.43 18.29 10.26
C ARG A 135 36.74 17.18 9.28
N GLY A 136 35.87 16.17 9.22
CA GLY A 136 36.05 14.98 8.39
C GLY A 136 36.19 15.27 6.90
N THR A 137 36.57 14.26 6.16
CA THR A 137 36.58 14.28 4.68
C THR A 137 35.17 14.00 4.13
N PRO A 138 34.80 14.60 2.99
CA PRO A 138 33.53 14.24 2.36
C PRO A 138 33.53 12.78 1.96
N SER A 139 32.41 12.12 2.14
CA SER A 139 32.23 10.72 1.75
C SER A 139 32.33 10.55 0.23
N ASN A 140 32.95 9.46 -0.22
CA ASN A 140 32.96 9.03 -1.62
C ASN A 140 31.91 7.93 -1.91
N ASP A 141 31.01 7.64 -0.96
CA ASP A 141 29.97 6.62 -1.15
C ASP A 141 28.82 7.17 -2.01
N ALA A 142 28.74 6.65 -3.24
CA ALA A 142 27.66 6.91 -4.19
C ALA A 142 26.72 5.70 -4.32
N SER A 143 26.68 4.80 -3.33
CA SER A 143 25.81 3.63 -3.38
C SER A 143 24.36 3.98 -2.96
N LEU A 144 23.40 3.17 -3.44
CA LEU A 144 22.02 3.18 -2.95
C LEU A 144 21.87 2.16 -1.81
N SER A 145 21.06 2.50 -0.82
CA SER A 145 20.57 1.60 0.22
C SER A 145 19.20 1.02 -0.11
N ALA A 146 18.41 1.70 -0.96
CA ALA A 146 17.10 1.24 -1.38
C ALA A 146 16.74 1.73 -2.79
N LEU A 147 15.95 0.92 -3.49
CA LEU A 147 15.37 1.20 -4.80
C LEU A 147 13.99 0.56 -4.87
N ALA A 148 12.97 1.33 -5.25
CA ALA A 148 11.60 0.83 -5.35
C ALA A 148 10.84 1.46 -6.53
N LEU A 149 9.84 0.73 -7.01
CA LEU A 149 8.88 1.16 -8.03
C LEU A 149 7.51 1.35 -7.37
N SER A 150 6.75 2.37 -7.79
CA SER A 150 5.36 2.54 -7.36
C SER A 150 4.43 1.47 -7.95
N GLN A 151 4.77 1.00 -9.16
CA GLN A 151 4.05 -0.05 -9.89
C GLN A 151 5.06 -0.93 -10.64
N GLY A 152 4.83 -2.24 -10.65
CA GLY A 152 5.72 -3.22 -11.24
C GLY A 152 6.50 -4.00 -10.20
N THR A 153 7.15 -5.09 -10.64
CA THR A 153 7.90 -6.00 -9.77
C THR A 153 9.30 -6.21 -10.33
N PHE A 154 10.31 -6.00 -9.51
CA PHE A 154 11.69 -6.31 -9.87
C PHE A 154 11.88 -7.81 -10.06
N SER A 155 12.68 -8.19 -11.07
CA SER A 155 13.04 -9.58 -11.34
C SER A 155 13.99 -10.18 -10.30
N SER A 156 14.69 -9.33 -9.53
CA SER A 156 15.61 -9.71 -8.45
C SER A 156 15.49 -8.73 -7.29
N THR A 157 15.86 -9.16 -6.09
CA THR A 157 15.97 -8.29 -4.92
C THR A 157 17.05 -7.24 -5.12
N PHE A 158 16.81 -6.03 -4.61
CA PHE A 158 17.79 -4.95 -4.68
C PHE A 158 19.05 -5.29 -3.86
N THR A 159 20.23 -4.98 -4.44
CA THR A 159 21.54 -4.99 -3.76
C THR A 159 22.36 -3.80 -4.23
N ALA A 160 23.07 -3.13 -3.32
CA ALA A 160 23.85 -1.91 -3.63
C ALA A 160 24.89 -2.07 -4.75
N ASN A 161 25.38 -3.28 -4.99
CA ASN A 161 26.43 -3.56 -5.98
C ASN A 161 25.89 -3.93 -7.36
N THR A 162 24.60 -4.22 -7.48
CA THR A 162 23.94 -4.47 -8.77
C THR A 162 23.53 -3.15 -9.38
N LEU A 163 24.04 -2.86 -10.57
CA LEU A 163 23.82 -1.57 -11.25
C LEU A 163 22.69 -1.59 -12.28
N SER A 164 22.24 -2.79 -12.68
CA SER A 164 21.18 -2.92 -13.68
C SER A 164 20.09 -3.85 -13.18
N TYR A 165 18.87 -3.40 -13.28
CA TYR A 165 17.66 -4.12 -12.88
C TYR A 165 16.68 -4.22 -14.02
N THR A 166 15.92 -5.29 -14.03
CA THR A 166 14.73 -5.42 -14.86
C THR A 166 13.50 -5.52 -13.97
N SER A 167 12.41 -4.99 -14.45
CA SER A 167 11.09 -5.03 -13.79
C SER A 167 10.02 -5.32 -14.82
N THR A 168 8.93 -5.97 -14.40
CA THR A 168 7.76 -6.17 -15.22
C THR A 168 6.56 -5.46 -14.62
N ALA A 169 5.77 -4.82 -15.47
CA ALA A 169 4.51 -4.19 -15.12
C ALA A 169 3.38 -4.82 -15.96
N PRO A 170 2.23 -5.16 -15.37
CA PRO A 170 1.06 -5.63 -16.11
C PRO A 170 0.56 -4.62 -17.15
N PHE A 171 -0.13 -5.09 -18.20
CA PHE A 171 -0.68 -4.23 -19.26
C PHE A 171 -1.53 -3.06 -18.73
N VAL A 172 -2.28 -3.26 -17.66
CA VAL A 172 -3.14 -2.21 -17.07
C VAL A 172 -2.35 -1.04 -16.49
N VAL A 173 -1.05 -1.23 -16.18
CA VAL A 173 -0.16 -0.22 -15.61
C VAL A 173 0.42 0.63 -16.73
N LYS A 174 -0.07 1.85 -16.92
CA LYS A 174 0.35 2.77 -17.99
C LYS A 174 1.51 3.66 -17.59
N SER A 175 1.81 3.77 -16.31
CA SER A 175 2.91 4.58 -15.77
C SER A 175 3.38 4.03 -14.43
N THR A 176 4.61 4.37 -14.07
CA THR A 176 5.21 4.08 -12.76
C THR A 176 6.07 5.27 -12.33
N SER A 177 6.49 5.30 -11.08
CA SER A 177 7.54 6.18 -10.57
C SER A 177 8.58 5.34 -9.83
N ILE A 178 9.79 5.86 -9.72
CA ILE A 178 10.89 5.23 -9.01
C ILE A 178 11.26 6.08 -7.81
N SER A 179 11.54 5.45 -6.68
CA SER A 179 12.18 6.05 -5.52
C SER A 179 13.52 5.36 -5.26
N ALA A 180 14.54 6.16 -4.95
CA ALA A 180 15.87 5.68 -4.64
C ALA A 180 16.40 6.38 -3.39
N THR A 181 17.11 5.65 -2.54
CA THR A 181 17.69 6.18 -1.30
C THR A 181 19.19 5.96 -1.32
N PRO A 182 20.03 7.00 -1.38
CA PRO A 182 21.47 6.88 -1.20
C PRO A 182 21.83 6.32 0.17
N THR A 183 22.93 5.58 0.27
CA THR A 183 23.46 5.07 1.54
C THR A 183 23.98 6.21 2.39
N ASN A 184 24.71 7.17 1.78
CA ASN A 184 25.12 8.42 2.44
C ASN A 184 24.01 9.46 2.29
N SER A 185 23.50 9.99 3.40
CA SER A 185 22.46 11.02 3.44
C SER A 185 22.86 12.35 2.80
N ASN A 186 24.16 12.62 2.64
CA ASN A 186 24.69 13.83 2.00
C ASN A 186 24.97 13.63 0.49
N ALA A 187 24.79 12.42 -0.03
CA ALA A 187 24.82 12.18 -1.48
C ALA A 187 23.56 12.73 -2.14
N THR A 188 23.69 13.20 -3.37
CA THR A 188 22.57 13.66 -4.19
C THR A 188 22.25 12.64 -5.28
N LEU A 189 21.01 12.67 -5.76
CA LEU A 189 20.62 11.79 -6.86
C LEU A 189 19.79 12.52 -7.92
N THR A 190 19.93 12.05 -9.15
CA THR A 190 19.04 12.41 -10.25
C THR A 190 18.42 11.15 -10.84
N ILE A 191 17.17 11.26 -11.31
CA ILE A 191 16.45 10.21 -12.02
C ILE A 191 16.09 10.77 -13.40
N ASN A 192 16.59 10.14 -14.45
CA ASN A 192 16.50 10.65 -15.83
C ASN A 192 16.94 12.12 -15.97
N GLY A 193 17.96 12.52 -15.18
CA GLY A 193 18.52 13.89 -15.20
C GLY A 193 17.77 14.88 -14.28
N GLU A 194 16.60 14.55 -13.74
CA GLU A 194 15.89 15.39 -12.79
C GLU A 194 16.37 15.13 -11.36
N THR A 195 16.67 16.18 -10.59
CA THR A 195 17.06 16.05 -9.18
C THR A 195 15.88 15.59 -8.34
N VAL A 196 16.08 14.54 -7.55
CA VAL A 196 15.07 13.96 -6.67
C VAL A 196 15.62 13.89 -5.25
N SER A 197 14.81 14.22 -4.26
CA SER A 197 15.21 14.06 -2.85
C SER A 197 15.27 12.58 -2.46
N SER A 198 16.18 12.24 -1.55
CA SER A 198 16.37 10.88 -1.04
C SER A 198 15.04 10.22 -0.64
N GLY A 199 14.76 9.05 -1.19
CA GLY A 199 13.55 8.28 -0.90
C GLY A 199 12.24 8.82 -1.49
N GLN A 200 12.26 9.98 -2.15
CA GLN A 200 11.07 10.52 -2.82
C GLN A 200 10.87 9.87 -4.20
N ALA A 201 9.63 9.86 -4.66
CA ALA A 201 9.28 9.34 -5.97
C ALA A 201 9.68 10.33 -7.07
N SER A 202 10.17 9.80 -8.20
CA SER A 202 10.38 10.55 -9.44
C SER A 202 9.07 11.06 -10.03
N SER A 203 9.17 11.91 -11.04
CA SER A 203 8.09 12.16 -12.00
C SER A 203 7.56 10.84 -12.57
N LEU A 204 6.28 10.82 -12.99
CA LEU A 204 5.67 9.63 -13.59
C LEU A 204 6.33 9.30 -14.94
N LEU A 205 6.73 8.05 -15.08
CA LEU A 205 7.31 7.47 -16.29
C LEU A 205 6.21 6.76 -17.07
N GLY A 206 5.93 7.20 -18.27
CA GLY A 206 5.01 6.52 -19.19
C GLY A 206 5.58 5.17 -19.63
N LEU A 207 4.72 4.15 -19.67
CA LEU A 207 5.08 2.79 -20.08
C LEU A 207 4.28 2.41 -21.32
N GLU A 208 4.97 2.15 -22.44
CA GLU A 208 4.35 1.66 -23.66
C GLU A 208 4.13 0.15 -23.60
N ALA A 209 2.95 -0.31 -24.04
CA ALA A 209 2.58 -1.73 -24.01
C ALA A 209 3.51 -2.58 -24.88
N GLY A 210 4.03 -3.66 -24.33
CA GLY A 210 4.96 -4.56 -25.02
C GLY A 210 6.37 -4.00 -25.19
N ALA A 211 6.66 -2.82 -24.63
CA ALA A 211 7.96 -2.17 -24.71
C ALA A 211 8.68 -2.13 -23.37
N SER A 212 9.97 -1.81 -23.42
CA SER A 212 10.83 -1.57 -22.26
C SER A 212 11.13 -0.08 -22.16
N THR A 213 10.88 0.51 -20.99
CA THR A 213 11.28 1.88 -20.65
C THR A 213 12.47 1.81 -19.70
N THR A 214 13.60 2.38 -20.10
CA THR A 214 14.81 2.43 -19.25
C THR A 214 14.82 3.72 -18.43
N VAL A 215 15.19 3.59 -17.17
CA VAL A 215 15.33 4.71 -16.22
C VAL A 215 16.75 4.70 -15.70
N ASP A 216 17.42 5.84 -15.80
CA ASP A 216 18.77 6.04 -15.30
C ASP A 216 18.73 6.80 -13.98
N ILE A 217 19.44 6.30 -12.98
CA ILE A 217 19.54 6.86 -11.64
C ILE A 217 21.02 7.14 -11.37
N LEU A 218 21.41 8.40 -11.39
CA LEU A 218 22.76 8.83 -11.09
C LEU A 218 22.85 9.31 -9.65
N VAL A 219 23.68 8.65 -8.87
CA VAL A 219 24.02 9.06 -7.50
C VAL A 219 25.36 9.77 -7.53
N THR A 220 25.43 10.96 -6.94
CA THR A 220 26.68 11.70 -6.75
C THR A 220 27.00 11.75 -5.25
N ALA A 221 28.16 11.24 -4.86
CA ALA A 221 28.62 11.23 -3.49
C ALA A 221 28.81 12.65 -2.93
N GLU A 222 28.89 12.78 -1.60
CA GLU A 222 29.12 14.04 -0.88
C GLU A 222 30.37 14.78 -1.38
N ASN A 223 31.41 14.07 -1.86
CA ASN A 223 32.62 14.69 -2.41
C ASN A 223 32.39 15.41 -3.76
N GLY A 224 31.21 15.31 -4.36
CA GLY A 224 30.84 15.96 -5.62
C GLY A 224 31.50 15.38 -6.89
N THR A 225 32.36 14.38 -6.75
CA THR A 225 33.15 13.82 -7.87
C THR A 225 32.92 12.34 -8.11
N THR A 226 32.67 11.58 -7.07
CA THR A 226 32.39 10.15 -7.19
C THR A 226 30.91 9.96 -7.56
N THR A 227 30.67 9.26 -8.67
CA THR A 227 29.32 8.98 -9.14
C THR A 227 29.11 7.49 -9.32
N ARG A 228 27.84 7.06 -9.23
CA ARG A 228 27.44 5.70 -9.58
C ARG A 228 26.11 5.75 -10.31
N ASN A 229 26.02 5.07 -11.46
CA ASN A 229 24.81 4.99 -12.26
C ASN A 229 24.14 3.64 -12.07
N TYR A 230 22.84 3.65 -11.74
CA TYR A 230 21.96 2.49 -11.72
C TYR A 230 20.95 2.63 -12.85
N SER A 231 20.63 1.52 -13.49
CA SER A 231 19.68 1.47 -14.61
C SER A 231 18.54 0.50 -14.29
N VAL A 232 17.30 0.90 -14.57
CA VAL A 232 16.11 0.05 -14.39
C VAL A 232 15.37 -0.02 -15.72
N ALA A 233 15.29 -1.22 -16.32
CA ALA A 233 14.46 -1.48 -17.48
C ALA A 233 13.09 -1.97 -17.02
N VAL A 234 12.05 -1.15 -17.17
CA VAL A 234 10.66 -1.50 -16.84
C VAL A 234 9.95 -1.98 -18.10
N ILE A 235 9.59 -3.27 -18.15
CA ILE A 235 8.90 -3.91 -19.27
C ILE A 235 7.40 -3.95 -18.95
N ARG A 236 6.60 -3.19 -19.66
CA ARG A 236 5.16 -3.31 -19.61
C ARG A 236 4.71 -4.45 -20.52
N THR A 237 4.03 -5.47 -19.96
CA THR A 237 3.55 -6.59 -20.77
C THR A 237 2.59 -6.11 -21.86
N ALA A 238 2.67 -6.74 -23.03
CA ALA A 238 1.65 -6.54 -24.08
C ALA A 238 0.31 -7.08 -23.57
N ALA A 239 -0.79 -6.46 -24.00
CA ALA A 239 -2.10 -7.04 -23.83
C ALA A 239 -2.27 -8.24 -24.75
N THR A 240 -3.10 -9.19 -24.36
CA THR A 240 -3.43 -10.30 -25.22
C THR A 240 -4.65 -9.97 -26.08
N SER A 241 -4.66 -10.46 -27.32
CA SER A 241 -5.82 -10.40 -28.23
C SER A 241 -6.69 -11.67 -28.16
N ASN A 242 -6.54 -12.48 -27.08
CA ASN A 242 -7.30 -13.71 -26.93
C ASN A 242 -8.67 -13.45 -26.30
N ALA A 243 -9.71 -13.57 -27.13
CA ALA A 243 -11.12 -13.47 -26.73
C ALA A 243 -11.84 -14.84 -26.76
N ASN A 244 -11.11 -15.97 -26.71
CA ASN A 244 -11.72 -17.28 -26.78
C ASN A 244 -12.38 -17.69 -25.45
N LEU A 245 -13.51 -18.43 -25.56
CA LEU A 245 -13.95 -19.28 -24.46
C LEU A 245 -13.17 -20.60 -24.46
N ILE A 246 -12.98 -21.19 -23.29
CA ILE A 246 -12.49 -22.55 -23.06
C ILE A 246 -13.63 -23.47 -22.55
N GLY A 247 -14.77 -22.88 -22.19
CA GLY A 247 -15.94 -23.63 -21.72
C GLY A 247 -17.20 -22.78 -21.75
N LEU A 248 -18.32 -23.45 -21.96
CA LEU A 248 -19.66 -22.90 -21.87
C LEU A 248 -20.56 -23.97 -21.30
N THR A 249 -21.25 -23.70 -20.21
CA THR A 249 -22.22 -24.60 -19.59
C THR A 249 -23.45 -23.81 -19.15
N HIS A 250 -24.51 -24.53 -18.82
CA HIS A 250 -25.72 -23.96 -18.24
C HIS A 250 -26.33 -24.89 -17.18
N THR A 251 -27.08 -24.32 -16.23
CA THR A 251 -27.58 -25.07 -15.07
C THR A 251 -28.79 -25.99 -15.40
N SER A 252 -29.46 -25.81 -16.53
CA SER A 252 -30.67 -26.52 -16.87
C SER A 252 -30.42 -27.85 -17.63
N GLY A 253 -29.17 -28.16 -18.02
CA GLY A 253 -28.84 -29.39 -18.75
C GLY A 253 -27.42 -29.35 -19.32
N ASN A 254 -27.17 -30.15 -20.32
CA ASN A 254 -25.92 -30.21 -21.05
C ASN A 254 -26.07 -29.62 -22.45
N LEU A 255 -24.98 -29.19 -23.04
CA LEU A 255 -24.93 -28.89 -24.48
C LEU A 255 -25.10 -30.16 -25.26
N ASN A 256 -25.80 -30.09 -26.40
CA ASN A 256 -25.94 -31.22 -27.34
C ASN A 256 -24.61 -31.51 -28.07
N GLU A 257 -23.77 -30.45 -28.24
CA GLU A 257 -22.47 -30.53 -28.89
C GLU A 257 -21.35 -30.52 -27.83
N THR A 258 -20.22 -31.16 -28.13
CA THR A 258 -19.00 -31.00 -27.34
C THR A 258 -18.47 -29.56 -27.52
N PHE A 259 -18.16 -28.87 -26.43
CA PHE A 259 -17.63 -27.52 -26.52
C PHE A 259 -16.31 -27.45 -27.30
N SER A 260 -16.20 -26.46 -28.19
CA SER A 260 -15.01 -26.10 -28.94
C SER A 260 -14.91 -24.57 -29.07
N SER A 261 -13.77 -23.97 -28.76
CA SER A 261 -13.54 -22.51 -28.89
C SER A 261 -13.71 -22.00 -30.33
N ALA A 262 -13.70 -22.91 -31.33
CA ALA A 262 -13.89 -22.59 -32.75
C ALA A 262 -15.35 -22.63 -33.20
N ALA A 263 -16.23 -23.18 -32.38
CA ALA A 263 -17.68 -23.22 -32.65
C ALA A 263 -18.34 -22.01 -31.96
N TYR A 264 -19.27 -21.41 -32.66
CA TYR A 264 -19.97 -20.20 -32.20
C TYR A 264 -21.47 -20.41 -31.94
N LEU A 265 -21.98 -21.61 -32.18
CA LEU A 265 -23.36 -21.97 -31.93
C LEU A 265 -23.41 -23.27 -31.14
N TYR A 266 -24.15 -23.23 -30.04
CA TYR A 266 -24.41 -24.37 -29.16
C TYR A 266 -25.91 -24.53 -28.95
N THR A 267 -26.35 -25.78 -28.80
CA THR A 267 -27.76 -26.09 -28.59
C THR A 267 -27.91 -26.94 -27.33
N SER A 268 -29.10 -26.87 -26.73
CA SER A 268 -29.52 -27.74 -25.65
C SER A 268 -31.02 -27.93 -25.69
N THR A 269 -31.50 -29.06 -25.22
CA THR A 269 -32.94 -29.34 -25.07
C THR A 269 -33.25 -29.69 -23.63
N VAL A 270 -34.23 -29.01 -23.05
CA VAL A 270 -34.65 -29.21 -21.67
C VAL A 270 -36.13 -29.56 -21.56
N PRO A 271 -36.53 -30.34 -20.55
CA PRO A 271 -37.93 -30.70 -20.32
C PRO A 271 -38.83 -29.49 -20.08
N PHE A 272 -40.14 -29.66 -20.29
CA PHE A 272 -41.17 -28.64 -19.97
C PHE A 272 -41.10 -28.15 -18.52
N ALA A 273 -40.79 -29.03 -17.57
CA ALA A 273 -40.69 -28.67 -16.15
C ALA A 273 -39.54 -27.71 -15.82
N THR A 274 -38.57 -27.54 -16.74
CA THR A 274 -37.42 -26.65 -16.54
C THR A 274 -37.77 -25.22 -16.94
N THR A 275 -37.98 -24.34 -16.00
CA THR A 275 -38.48 -22.98 -16.22
C THR A 275 -37.39 -21.90 -16.29
N SER A 276 -36.17 -22.20 -15.85
CA SER A 276 -35.09 -21.20 -15.82
C SER A 276 -33.73 -21.87 -16.04
N SER A 277 -32.73 -21.04 -16.36
CA SER A 277 -31.33 -21.42 -16.47
C SER A 277 -30.39 -20.29 -16.09
N ARG A 278 -29.15 -20.64 -15.72
CA ARG A 278 -28.00 -19.74 -15.60
C ARG A 278 -26.93 -20.23 -16.57
N ILE A 279 -26.12 -19.31 -17.09
CA ILE A 279 -25.09 -19.61 -18.07
C ILE A 279 -23.74 -19.34 -17.44
N THR A 280 -22.78 -20.25 -17.63
CA THR A 280 -21.42 -20.15 -17.10
C THR A 280 -20.43 -20.16 -18.25
N PRO A 281 -19.98 -19.00 -18.72
CA PRO A 281 -18.92 -18.90 -19.71
C PRO A 281 -17.55 -18.91 -19.01
N ALA A 282 -16.59 -19.66 -19.57
CA ALA A 282 -15.18 -19.65 -19.09
C ALA A 282 -14.26 -19.13 -20.19
N LEU A 283 -13.49 -18.08 -19.89
CA LEU A 283 -12.53 -17.47 -20.82
C LEU A 283 -11.21 -18.23 -20.83
N SER A 284 -10.57 -18.30 -21.99
CA SER A 284 -9.21 -18.78 -22.15
C SER A 284 -8.18 -17.81 -21.52
N ASP A 285 -8.45 -16.51 -21.63
CA ASP A 285 -7.68 -15.47 -20.95
C ASP A 285 -8.56 -14.79 -19.90
N VAL A 286 -8.19 -14.93 -18.63
CA VAL A 286 -8.94 -14.35 -17.49
C VAL A 286 -8.96 -12.82 -17.48
N LYS A 287 -8.09 -12.17 -18.27
CA LYS A 287 -8.05 -10.72 -18.42
C LYS A 287 -9.00 -10.20 -19.50
N ALA A 288 -9.50 -11.07 -20.35
CA ALA A 288 -10.58 -10.74 -21.28
C ALA A 288 -11.90 -10.53 -20.51
N GLN A 289 -12.85 -9.85 -21.15
CA GLN A 289 -14.19 -9.64 -20.59
C GLN A 289 -15.19 -10.58 -21.27
N VAL A 290 -16.17 -11.08 -20.51
CA VAL A 290 -17.33 -11.81 -21.07
C VAL A 290 -18.64 -11.22 -20.56
N LYS A 291 -19.62 -11.18 -21.47
CA LYS A 291 -21.00 -10.75 -21.20
C LYS A 291 -21.97 -11.83 -21.65
N VAL A 292 -23.05 -11.99 -20.90
CA VAL A 292 -24.22 -12.81 -21.29
C VAL A 292 -25.39 -11.84 -21.43
N ASN A 293 -25.99 -11.82 -22.63
CA ASN A 293 -27.07 -10.88 -22.97
C ASN A 293 -26.77 -9.42 -22.59
N GLY A 294 -25.48 -9.01 -22.73
CA GLY A 294 -25.04 -7.66 -22.44
C GLY A 294 -24.58 -7.42 -20.98
N THR A 295 -24.92 -8.30 -20.03
CA THR A 295 -24.50 -8.23 -18.63
C THR A 295 -23.14 -8.89 -18.44
N VAL A 296 -22.19 -8.18 -17.78
CA VAL A 296 -20.83 -8.70 -17.49
C VAL A 296 -20.93 -9.87 -16.51
N VAL A 297 -20.24 -10.97 -16.84
CA VAL A 297 -20.11 -12.16 -16.00
C VAL A 297 -18.63 -12.42 -15.74
N VAL A 298 -18.28 -12.80 -14.51
CA VAL A 298 -16.90 -13.22 -14.21
C VAL A 298 -16.63 -14.58 -14.83
N SER A 299 -15.49 -14.76 -15.50
CA SER A 299 -15.10 -16.02 -16.13
C SER A 299 -15.22 -17.20 -15.15
N GLY A 300 -15.94 -18.24 -15.57
CA GLY A 300 -16.18 -19.43 -14.76
C GLY A 300 -17.26 -19.28 -13.67
N GLN A 301 -17.89 -18.09 -13.54
CA GLN A 301 -19.03 -17.90 -12.65
C GLN A 301 -20.35 -17.94 -13.43
N THR A 302 -21.44 -18.27 -12.71
CA THR A 302 -22.80 -18.31 -13.29
C THR A 302 -23.36 -16.91 -13.49
N SER A 303 -24.09 -16.70 -14.60
CA SER A 303 -24.88 -15.49 -14.84
C SER A 303 -26.03 -15.32 -13.83
N GLU A 304 -26.77 -14.23 -13.95
CA GLU A 304 -28.12 -14.12 -13.41
C GLU A 304 -29.05 -15.23 -13.95
N ILE A 305 -30.22 -15.41 -13.32
CA ILE A 305 -31.23 -16.35 -13.76
C ILE A 305 -31.93 -15.79 -14.99
N PHE A 306 -32.08 -16.64 -16.01
CA PHE A 306 -32.91 -16.36 -17.17
C PHE A 306 -34.13 -17.33 -17.18
N GLU A 307 -35.31 -16.75 -17.27
CA GLU A 307 -36.54 -17.53 -17.45
C GLU A 307 -36.58 -18.14 -18.86
N LEU A 308 -37.02 -19.40 -18.96
CA LEU A 308 -37.14 -20.12 -20.21
C LEU A 308 -38.62 -20.18 -20.66
N SER A 309 -38.90 -19.55 -21.78
CA SER A 309 -40.18 -19.74 -22.48
C SER A 309 -40.25 -21.12 -23.15
N VAL A 310 -41.43 -21.68 -23.32
CA VAL A 310 -41.62 -22.88 -24.14
C VAL A 310 -41.16 -22.60 -25.57
N GLY A 311 -40.41 -23.54 -26.16
CA GLY A 311 -39.77 -23.36 -27.45
C GLY A 311 -38.36 -22.83 -27.34
N LEU A 312 -37.89 -22.09 -28.33
CA LEU A 312 -36.51 -21.63 -28.46
C LEU A 312 -36.22 -20.39 -27.57
N ASN A 313 -35.18 -20.50 -26.78
CA ASN A 313 -34.57 -19.38 -26.03
C ASN A 313 -33.14 -19.20 -26.52
N GLU A 314 -32.77 -17.99 -26.90
CA GLU A 314 -31.43 -17.66 -27.41
C GLU A 314 -30.70 -16.75 -26.46
N PHE A 315 -29.44 -17.10 -26.19
CA PHE A 315 -28.52 -16.35 -25.29
C PHE A 315 -27.28 -15.99 -26.09
N LYS A 316 -26.95 -14.70 -26.06
CA LYS A 316 -25.78 -14.12 -26.69
C LYS A 316 -24.66 -14.00 -25.68
N ILE A 317 -23.52 -14.66 -25.91
CA ILE A 317 -22.33 -14.59 -25.10
C ILE A 317 -21.30 -13.83 -25.92
N THR A 318 -20.94 -12.59 -25.45
CA THR A 318 -19.96 -11.74 -26.13
C THR A 318 -18.68 -11.68 -25.30
N THR A 319 -17.56 -11.95 -25.95
CA THR A 319 -16.22 -11.82 -25.30
C THR A 319 -15.44 -10.68 -25.95
N LEU A 320 -14.60 -10.00 -25.14
CA LEU A 320 -13.71 -8.91 -25.57
C LEU A 320 -12.31 -9.17 -25.02
N SER A 321 -11.29 -9.19 -25.90
CA SER A 321 -9.89 -9.39 -25.50
C SER A 321 -9.36 -8.28 -24.58
N GLU A 322 -8.26 -8.54 -23.85
CA GLU A 322 -7.61 -7.56 -22.96
C GLU A 322 -7.21 -6.28 -23.71
N ASP A 323 -6.70 -6.41 -24.94
CA ASP A 323 -6.32 -5.28 -25.81
C ASP A 323 -7.52 -4.56 -26.44
N GLN A 324 -8.74 -5.09 -26.24
CA GLN A 324 -10.00 -4.59 -26.80
C GLN A 324 -10.08 -4.67 -28.35
N ALA A 325 -9.13 -5.35 -28.99
CA ALA A 325 -9.07 -5.44 -30.46
C ALA A 325 -9.97 -6.53 -31.02
N ILE A 326 -10.20 -7.61 -30.27
CA ILE A 326 -10.98 -8.78 -30.72
C ILE A 326 -12.22 -8.94 -29.88
N THR A 327 -13.36 -8.95 -30.59
CA THR A 327 -14.66 -9.35 -30.04
C THR A 327 -15.11 -10.65 -30.69
N LYS A 328 -15.60 -11.61 -29.89
CA LYS A 328 -16.23 -12.83 -30.36
C LYS A 328 -17.63 -12.94 -29.80
N GLU A 329 -18.50 -13.60 -30.57
CA GLU A 329 -19.88 -13.85 -30.21
C GLU A 329 -20.17 -15.32 -30.30
N TYR A 330 -20.68 -15.91 -29.21
CA TYR A 330 -21.15 -17.28 -29.12
C TYR A 330 -22.64 -17.24 -28.84
N ILE A 331 -23.40 -18.11 -29.49
CA ILE A 331 -24.85 -18.24 -29.32
C ILE A 331 -25.16 -19.57 -28.63
N LEU A 332 -25.91 -19.53 -27.54
CA LEU A 332 -26.46 -20.70 -26.89
C LEU A 332 -27.97 -20.68 -27.09
N ARG A 333 -28.48 -21.74 -27.71
CA ARG A 333 -29.92 -21.98 -27.95
C ARG A 333 -30.42 -23.08 -27.04
N ILE A 334 -31.32 -22.75 -26.11
CA ILE A 334 -31.96 -23.71 -25.21
C ILE A 334 -33.44 -23.87 -25.67
N THR A 335 -33.77 -25.05 -26.15
CA THR A 335 -35.17 -25.37 -26.51
C THR A 335 -35.85 -26.03 -25.32
N ARG A 336 -36.82 -25.34 -24.74
CA ARG A 336 -37.68 -25.91 -23.70
C ARG A 336 -38.85 -26.63 -24.38
N SER A 337 -38.99 -27.94 -24.11
CA SER A 337 -40.06 -28.76 -24.71
C SER A 337 -41.44 -28.20 -24.36
N ALA A 338 -42.38 -28.39 -25.28
CA ALA A 338 -43.78 -28.17 -24.98
C ALA A 338 -44.27 -29.16 -23.92
N PRO A 339 -45.35 -28.85 -23.19
CA PRO A 339 -45.96 -29.85 -22.33
C PRO A 339 -46.40 -31.03 -23.15
N SER A 340 -46.31 -32.22 -22.59
CA SER A 340 -46.80 -33.43 -23.24
C SER A 340 -48.32 -33.38 -23.37
N SER A 341 -48.82 -33.85 -24.50
CA SER A 341 -50.27 -34.06 -24.75
C SER A 341 -50.67 -35.46 -24.57
N ILE A 342 -49.77 -36.37 -24.14
CA ILE A 342 -50.11 -37.81 -23.99
C ILE A 342 -50.92 -37.97 -22.71
N SER A 343 -52.14 -38.43 -22.86
CA SER A 343 -53.07 -38.73 -21.77
C SER A 343 -53.42 -40.22 -21.66
N ASP A 344 -52.64 -41.03 -22.37
CA ASP A 344 -52.87 -42.48 -22.42
C ASP A 344 -52.36 -43.18 -21.12
N LEU A 345 -53.02 -44.28 -20.77
CA LEU A 345 -52.49 -45.27 -19.85
C LEU A 345 -51.54 -46.22 -20.57
N SER A 346 -50.48 -46.67 -19.92
CA SER A 346 -49.62 -47.77 -20.36
C SER A 346 -50.05 -49.11 -19.76
N ALA A 347 -50.81 -49.09 -18.66
CA ALA A 347 -51.41 -50.28 -18.03
C ALA A 347 -52.58 -49.88 -17.13
N LEU A 348 -53.49 -50.80 -16.97
CA LEU A 348 -54.64 -50.75 -16.06
C LEU A 348 -54.90 -52.14 -15.48
N SER A 349 -54.98 -52.20 -14.15
CA SER A 349 -55.29 -53.43 -13.45
C SER A 349 -56.31 -53.26 -12.34
N LEU A 350 -56.94 -54.27 -11.90
CA LEU A 350 -57.90 -54.35 -10.81
C LEU A 350 -57.43 -55.31 -9.74
N LEU A 351 -57.63 -54.93 -8.46
CA LEU A 351 -57.38 -55.83 -7.35
C LEU A 351 -58.53 -56.82 -7.20
N GLY A 352 -58.23 -58.12 -7.29
CA GLY A 352 -59.24 -59.22 -7.17
C GLY A 352 -60.07 -59.49 -8.41
N ALA A 353 -59.72 -58.90 -9.55
CA ALA A 353 -60.37 -59.12 -10.82
C ALA A 353 -59.41 -58.97 -12.01
N ASN A 354 -59.75 -59.59 -13.14
CA ASN A 354 -59.05 -59.33 -14.40
C ASN A 354 -59.97 -58.57 -15.36
N LEU A 355 -59.38 -57.70 -16.16
CA LEU A 355 -60.11 -57.14 -17.31
C LEU A 355 -60.49 -58.27 -18.28
N ILE A 356 -61.67 -58.21 -18.82
CA ILE A 356 -62.14 -59.18 -19.88
C ILE A 356 -61.38 -58.86 -21.16
N GLU A 357 -61.25 -57.58 -21.48
CA GLU A 357 -60.51 -57.16 -22.64
C GLU A 357 -58.99 -57.05 -22.29
N THR A 358 -58.15 -57.50 -23.24
CA THR A 358 -56.72 -57.21 -23.12
C THR A 358 -56.47 -55.71 -23.12
N PHE A 359 -55.69 -55.18 -22.13
CA PHE A 359 -55.41 -53.78 -22.07
C PHE A 359 -54.68 -53.25 -23.32
N SER A 360 -55.17 -52.13 -23.86
CA SER A 360 -54.59 -51.39 -24.97
C SER A 360 -54.80 -49.90 -24.72
N SER A 361 -53.74 -49.07 -24.83
CA SER A 361 -53.84 -47.64 -24.63
C SER A 361 -54.91 -46.96 -25.54
N ALA A 362 -55.21 -47.52 -26.66
CA ALA A 362 -56.27 -47.04 -27.60
C ALA A 362 -57.67 -47.38 -27.13
N THR A 363 -57.86 -48.25 -26.16
CA THR A 363 -59.18 -48.70 -25.66
C THR A 363 -59.50 -47.90 -24.37
N THR A 364 -60.64 -47.23 -24.40
CA THR A 364 -61.05 -46.32 -23.28
C THR A 364 -62.16 -46.97 -22.40
N SER A 365 -62.64 -48.16 -22.73
CA SER A 365 -63.69 -48.87 -21.98
C SER A 365 -63.30 -50.32 -21.76
N TYR A 366 -63.33 -50.76 -20.53
CA TYR A 366 -63.00 -52.12 -20.12
C TYR A 366 -64.10 -52.69 -19.24
N THR A 367 -64.26 -53.97 -19.24
CA THR A 367 -65.22 -54.72 -18.40
C THR A 367 -64.44 -55.71 -17.50
N ALA A 368 -64.99 -56.00 -16.36
CA ALA A 368 -64.54 -57.08 -15.48
C ALA A 368 -65.74 -57.77 -14.82
N SER A 369 -65.59 -59.05 -14.54
CA SER A 369 -66.65 -59.81 -13.84
C SER A 369 -66.03 -60.40 -12.54
N VAL A 370 -66.71 -60.23 -11.43
CA VAL A 370 -66.28 -60.76 -10.12
C VAL A 370 -67.37 -61.55 -9.45
N ALA A 371 -66.94 -62.44 -8.56
CA ALA A 371 -67.90 -63.20 -7.71
C ALA A 371 -68.58 -62.23 -6.71
N ASN A 372 -69.81 -62.54 -6.34
CA ASN A 372 -70.59 -61.72 -5.40
C ASN A 372 -69.95 -61.62 -3.99
N THR A 373 -68.95 -62.43 -3.67
CA THR A 373 -68.16 -62.39 -2.45
C THR A 373 -67.14 -61.23 -2.44
N LEU A 374 -66.79 -60.65 -3.59
CA LEU A 374 -65.88 -59.49 -3.67
C LEU A 374 -66.72 -58.21 -3.56
N VAL A 375 -66.67 -57.58 -2.38
CA VAL A 375 -67.49 -56.41 -2.04
C VAL A 375 -66.73 -55.06 -2.30
N SER A 376 -65.51 -55.14 -2.70
CA SER A 376 -64.76 -53.94 -3.12
C SER A 376 -63.55 -54.30 -3.99
N THR A 377 -63.11 -53.37 -4.81
CA THR A 377 -61.90 -53.47 -5.64
C THR A 377 -61.07 -52.21 -5.52
N ARG A 378 -59.87 -52.20 -6.10
CA ARG A 378 -59.00 -51.08 -6.33
C ARG A 378 -58.51 -51.10 -7.75
N VAL A 379 -58.38 -49.91 -8.32
CA VAL A 379 -57.84 -49.74 -9.68
C VAL A 379 -56.38 -49.26 -9.57
N THR A 380 -55.45 -49.89 -10.28
CA THR A 380 -54.09 -49.51 -10.41
C THR A 380 -53.80 -49.05 -11.84
N PRO A 381 -53.90 -47.76 -12.15
CA PRO A 381 -53.59 -47.22 -13.45
C PRO A 381 -52.11 -46.88 -13.56
N ILE A 382 -51.48 -47.04 -14.73
CA ILE A 382 -50.14 -46.58 -15.04
C ILE A 382 -50.20 -45.66 -16.26
N VAL A 383 -49.72 -44.41 -16.12
CA VAL A 383 -49.68 -43.47 -17.25
C VAL A 383 -48.61 -43.87 -18.27
N ALA A 384 -48.78 -43.53 -19.51
CA ALA A 384 -47.76 -43.65 -20.56
C ALA A 384 -46.73 -42.50 -20.44
N ASP A 385 -47.18 -41.34 -20.01
CA ASP A 385 -46.32 -40.20 -19.75
C ASP A 385 -46.30 -39.90 -18.26
N ALA A 386 -45.08 -39.93 -17.66
CA ALA A 386 -44.88 -39.69 -16.23
C ALA A 386 -45.32 -38.30 -15.74
N SER A 387 -45.48 -37.32 -16.63
CA SER A 387 -45.97 -35.98 -16.33
C SER A 387 -47.52 -35.89 -16.29
N ALA A 388 -48.22 -36.91 -16.76
CA ALA A 388 -49.70 -36.95 -16.73
C ALA A 388 -50.19 -37.19 -15.29
N THR A 389 -51.35 -36.62 -14.95
CA THR A 389 -52.02 -36.86 -13.67
C THR A 389 -53.17 -37.78 -13.83
N ILE A 390 -53.48 -38.60 -12.82
CA ILE A 390 -54.54 -39.58 -12.82
C ILE A 390 -55.52 -39.25 -11.70
N THR A 391 -56.80 -39.39 -12.00
CA THR A 391 -57.85 -39.48 -11.00
C THR A 391 -58.68 -40.78 -11.19
N VAL A 392 -59.06 -41.39 -10.10
CA VAL A 392 -60.01 -42.48 -10.05
C VAL A 392 -61.23 -42.02 -9.29
N ASN A 393 -62.41 -41.98 -9.95
CA ASN A 393 -63.65 -41.41 -9.39
C ASN A 393 -63.38 -39.98 -8.76
N GLY A 394 -62.57 -39.13 -9.44
CA GLY A 394 -62.26 -37.76 -9.03
C GLY A 394 -61.18 -37.64 -7.93
N ILE A 395 -60.67 -38.74 -7.38
CA ILE A 395 -59.62 -38.77 -6.38
C ILE A 395 -58.25 -38.98 -7.05
N ALA A 396 -57.27 -38.12 -6.75
CA ALA A 396 -55.93 -38.22 -7.32
C ALA A 396 -55.27 -39.58 -6.92
N VAL A 397 -54.62 -40.22 -7.89
CA VAL A 397 -53.89 -41.47 -7.71
C VAL A 397 -52.51 -41.31 -8.36
N VAL A 398 -51.48 -41.80 -7.66
CA VAL A 398 -50.14 -41.85 -8.23
C VAL A 398 -50.03 -43.00 -9.21
N SER A 399 -49.40 -42.79 -10.35
CA SER A 399 -49.17 -43.82 -11.38
C SER A 399 -48.52 -45.06 -10.75
N GLY A 400 -49.11 -46.23 -11.04
CA GLY A 400 -48.68 -47.54 -10.52
C GLY A 400 -49.10 -47.82 -9.06
N GLN A 401 -49.78 -46.88 -8.38
CA GLN A 401 -50.37 -47.13 -7.07
C GLN A 401 -51.85 -47.46 -7.15
N ALA A 402 -52.32 -48.32 -6.25
CA ALA A 402 -53.73 -48.69 -6.19
C ALA A 402 -54.57 -47.47 -5.66
N SER A 403 -55.75 -47.29 -6.25
CA SER A 403 -56.73 -46.29 -5.77
C SER A 403 -57.26 -46.62 -4.37
N GLY A 404 -58.04 -45.72 -3.79
CA GLY A 404 -58.92 -46.06 -2.69
C GLY A 404 -59.83 -47.27 -3.01
N ALA A 405 -60.32 -47.92 -1.96
CA ALA A 405 -61.28 -49.01 -2.15
C ALA A 405 -62.55 -48.48 -2.79
N ILE A 406 -63.02 -49.16 -3.85
CA ILE A 406 -64.27 -48.88 -4.57
C ILE A 406 -65.22 -49.97 -4.17
N ALA A 407 -66.31 -49.63 -3.54
CA ALA A 407 -67.34 -50.58 -3.09
C ALA A 407 -68.09 -51.12 -4.35
N LEU A 408 -68.36 -52.41 -4.32
CA LEU A 408 -69.11 -53.11 -5.38
C LEU A 408 -70.45 -53.56 -4.85
N ASN A 409 -71.47 -53.20 -5.57
CA ASN A 409 -72.83 -53.73 -5.37
C ASN A 409 -73.08 -54.96 -6.26
N VAL A 410 -74.13 -55.79 -5.93
CA VAL A 410 -74.55 -56.85 -6.81
C VAL A 410 -75.17 -56.28 -8.09
N GLY A 411 -74.66 -56.65 -9.23
CA GLY A 411 -75.08 -56.15 -10.54
C GLY A 411 -73.94 -55.24 -11.15
N SER A 412 -74.33 -54.31 -12.04
CA SER A 412 -73.33 -53.36 -12.67
C SER A 412 -72.93 -52.25 -11.71
N ASN A 413 -71.65 -51.92 -11.70
CA ASN A 413 -71.02 -50.84 -10.94
C ASN A 413 -70.37 -49.83 -11.86
#